data_138af3f52bff23bc0d8ded2c70211fd2
#
_entry.id   138af3f52bff23bc0d8ded2c70211fd2
#
_cell.length_a   1.000
_cell.length_b   1.000
_cell.length_c   1.000
_cell.angle_alpha   90.00
_cell.angle_beta   90.00
_cell.angle_gamma   90.00
#
_symmetry.space_group_name_H-M   'P 1'
#
loop_
_entity.id
_entity.type
_entity.pdbx_description
1 polymer ?
#
loop_
_entity_poly.entity_id
_entity_poly.type
_entity_poly.pdbx_seq_one_letter_code
_entity_poly.pdbx_strand_id
1 'polypeptide(L)'
;MYRKIGRTVAAAVIATIASAAFASTANAGLLTQSATNCVDGPITQPFLRFGDKNDYKLLGNFESDAAKWTFSGGAKVVAGNESYKVGGSTHAKSVLLPSGSSAVSPFTCVGLAEPSLRLFAKRNSALLGLVSTLNVQIQVQTSLGLSLWLPVLPGDLGGSSWHPTVQMPLIANILPLSASDKTPVRFRFTPLLGAWQIDDVYVDPFRTR
;
A
#
# COMPACT_ATOMS: atom_id res chain seq x y z
N MET A 1 19.70 -6.97 -93.48
CA MET A 1 18.62 -6.82 -92.52
C MET A 1 18.99 -7.52 -91.27
N TYR A 2 19.52 -6.81 -90.27
CA TYR A 2 19.94 -7.37 -88.96
C TYR A 2 19.26 -6.62 -87.87
N ARG A 3 18.41 -7.31 -87.15
CA ARG A 3 17.63 -6.81 -86.02
C ARG A 3 18.46 -7.02 -84.74
N LYS A 4 18.88 -5.95 -84.08
CA LYS A 4 19.53 -5.98 -82.78
C LYS A 4 18.51 -6.16 -81.72
N ILE A 5 18.64 -7.23 -80.94
CA ILE A 5 17.86 -7.50 -79.73
C ILE A 5 18.60 -6.88 -78.54
N GLY A 6 18.05 -5.83 -77.98
CA GLY A 6 18.58 -5.22 -76.75
C GLY A 6 18.15 -6.06 -75.52
N ARG A 7 19.15 -6.47 -74.76
CA ARG A 7 18.98 -7.11 -73.44
C ARG A 7 18.87 -6.01 -72.39
N THR A 8 17.68 -5.83 -71.86
CA THR A 8 17.47 -5.04 -70.62
C THR A 8 17.77 -5.92 -69.43
N VAL A 9 18.84 -5.56 -68.69
CA VAL A 9 19.17 -6.14 -67.40
C VAL A 9 18.31 -5.43 -66.33
N ALA A 10 17.35 -6.11 -65.79
CA ALA A 10 16.60 -5.64 -64.62
C ALA A 10 17.41 -5.90 -63.35
N ALA A 11 17.93 -4.83 -62.76
CA ALA A 11 18.55 -4.91 -61.44
C ALA A 11 17.48 -4.99 -60.35
N ALA A 12 17.34 -6.15 -59.76
CA ALA A 12 16.47 -6.34 -58.58
C ALA A 12 17.20 -5.81 -57.34
N VAL A 13 16.77 -4.67 -56.82
CA VAL A 13 17.22 -4.15 -55.55
C VAL A 13 16.43 -4.89 -54.48
N ILE A 14 17.07 -5.82 -53.78
CA ILE A 14 16.54 -6.48 -52.60
C ILE A 14 16.74 -5.52 -51.42
N ALA A 15 15.69 -4.82 -51.05
CA ALA A 15 15.66 -4.05 -49.82
C ALA A 15 15.46 -5.01 -48.64
N THR A 16 16.54 -5.38 -47.97
CA THR A 16 16.50 -6.06 -46.68
C THR A 16 16.02 -5.09 -45.62
N ILE A 17 14.74 -5.15 -45.29
CA ILE A 17 14.17 -4.49 -44.11
C ILE A 17 14.68 -5.25 -42.90
N ALA A 18 15.72 -4.72 -42.26
CA ALA A 18 16.15 -5.15 -40.94
C ALA A 18 15.02 -4.75 -39.94
N SER A 19 14.12 -5.68 -39.68
CA SER A 19 13.19 -5.57 -38.56
C SER A 19 14.00 -5.63 -37.28
N ALA A 20 14.44 -4.48 -36.77
CA ALA A 20 14.89 -4.36 -35.38
C ALA A 20 13.70 -4.70 -34.51
N ALA A 21 13.60 -5.96 -34.09
CA ALA A 21 12.73 -6.37 -33.02
C ALA A 21 13.22 -5.63 -31.77
N PHE A 22 12.60 -4.51 -31.46
CA PHE A 22 12.67 -3.95 -30.11
C PHE A 22 12.00 -4.98 -29.21
N ALA A 23 12.80 -5.90 -28.68
CA ALA A 23 12.42 -6.66 -27.50
C ALA A 23 12.28 -5.62 -26.38
N SER A 24 11.11 -4.96 -26.31
CA SER A 24 10.68 -4.29 -25.11
C SER A 24 10.63 -5.39 -24.07
N THR A 25 11.63 -5.41 -23.18
CA THR A 25 11.50 -6.11 -21.92
C THR A 25 10.27 -5.52 -21.27
N ALA A 26 9.16 -6.24 -21.38
CA ALA A 26 7.94 -5.93 -20.64
C ALA A 26 8.26 -6.18 -19.17
N ASN A 27 8.90 -5.19 -18.54
CA ASN A 27 9.04 -5.16 -17.12
C ASN A 27 7.62 -5.00 -16.57
N ALA A 28 7.15 -5.93 -15.72
CA ALA A 28 5.89 -5.75 -15.00
C ALA A 28 5.94 -4.52 -14.07
N GLY A 29 7.10 -3.88 -13.90
CA GLY A 29 7.26 -2.50 -13.46
C GLY A 29 6.50 -1.46 -14.34
N LEU A 30 5.92 -1.86 -15.47
CA LEU A 30 4.96 -1.05 -16.22
C LEU A 30 3.66 -0.79 -15.44
N LEU A 31 3.32 -1.60 -14.46
CA LEU A 31 2.06 -1.45 -13.72
C LEU A 31 2.19 -0.50 -12.51
N THR A 32 3.38 -0.40 -11.92
CA THR A 32 3.61 0.46 -10.75
C THR A 32 4.86 1.31 -10.92
N GLN A 33 4.83 2.48 -10.29
CA GLN A 33 6.00 3.35 -10.22
C GLN A 33 7.01 2.75 -9.24
N SER A 34 8.28 2.63 -9.66
CA SER A 34 9.38 2.26 -8.76
C SER A 34 9.76 3.43 -7.87
N ALA A 35 10.01 3.16 -6.58
CA ALA A 35 10.47 4.16 -5.62
C ALA A 35 11.99 4.05 -5.44
N THR A 36 12.69 5.17 -5.64
CA THR A 36 14.14 5.25 -5.47
C THR A 36 14.56 5.69 -4.07
N ASN A 37 13.67 6.37 -3.32
CA ASN A 37 13.95 6.91 -2.00
C ASN A 37 12.87 6.46 -1.02
N CYS A 38 13.08 5.30 -0.39
CA CYS A 38 12.20 4.76 0.62
C CYS A 38 12.79 4.99 2.01
N VAL A 39 12.13 5.82 2.81
CA VAL A 39 12.47 5.98 4.22
C VAL A 39 11.56 5.07 5.01
N ASP A 40 12.14 4.04 5.60
CA ASP A 40 11.43 3.14 6.50
C ASP A 40 11.36 3.75 7.90
N GLY A 41 10.22 3.60 8.57
CA GLY A 41 10.05 3.93 9.98
C GLY A 41 10.79 2.96 10.89
N PRO A 42 10.76 3.18 12.21
CA PRO A 42 11.35 2.25 13.18
C PRO A 42 10.80 0.84 13.01
N ILE A 43 11.69 -0.15 13.14
CA ILE A 43 11.34 -1.58 13.10
C ILE A 43 11.22 -2.10 14.52
N THR A 44 10.06 -2.69 14.84
CA THR A 44 9.72 -3.22 16.16
C THR A 44 8.92 -4.51 16.04
N GLN A 45 8.64 -5.16 17.18
CA GLN A 45 7.79 -6.35 17.26
C GLN A 45 6.50 -6.06 18.09
N PRO A 46 5.61 -5.20 17.58
CA PRO A 46 4.46 -4.72 18.36
C PRO A 46 3.44 -5.81 18.68
N PHE A 47 3.43 -6.89 17.90
CA PHE A 47 2.45 -7.97 18.03
C PHE A 47 3.00 -9.21 18.73
N LEU A 48 4.23 -9.15 19.28
CA LEU A 48 4.86 -10.29 19.95
C LEU A 48 3.99 -10.89 21.07
N ARG A 49 3.35 -10.04 21.88
CA ARG A 49 2.45 -10.48 22.97
C ARG A 49 1.18 -11.18 22.47
N PHE A 50 0.87 -11.07 21.17
CA PHE A 50 -0.25 -11.72 20.48
C PHE A 50 0.21 -12.96 19.68
N GLY A 51 1.44 -13.43 19.91
CA GLY A 51 2.01 -14.61 19.25
C GLY A 51 2.61 -14.37 17.87
N ASP A 52 2.61 -13.13 17.40
CA ASP A 52 3.23 -12.77 16.12
C ASP A 52 4.65 -12.23 16.37
N LYS A 53 5.65 -13.00 15.91
CA LYS A 53 7.08 -12.72 16.11
C LYS A 53 7.71 -11.92 14.98
N ASN A 54 6.91 -11.51 13.98
CA ASN A 54 7.42 -10.75 12.86
C ASN A 54 7.86 -9.35 13.29
N ASP A 55 8.87 -8.85 12.60
CA ASP A 55 9.24 -7.45 12.69
C ASP A 55 8.24 -6.61 11.86
N TYR A 56 7.95 -5.39 12.33
CA TYR A 56 7.07 -4.45 11.66
C TYR A 56 7.70 -3.07 11.60
N LYS A 57 7.53 -2.36 10.49
CA LYS A 57 7.90 -0.96 10.40
C LYS A 57 6.70 -0.07 10.72
N LEU A 58 6.92 0.88 11.62
CA LEU A 58 5.90 1.84 12.02
C LEU A 58 5.62 2.81 10.87
N LEU A 59 4.36 2.90 10.45
CA LEU A 59 3.88 3.88 9.48
C LEU A 59 3.37 5.15 10.19
N GLY A 60 2.75 5.00 11.35
CA GLY A 60 2.31 6.12 12.17
C GLY A 60 1.67 5.69 13.49
N ASN A 61 1.86 6.52 14.53
CA ASN A 61 1.30 6.36 15.86
C ASN A 61 0.55 7.61 16.37
N PHE A 62 0.44 8.64 15.54
CA PHE A 62 -0.28 9.89 15.78
C PHE A 62 0.23 10.77 16.93
N GLU A 63 1.33 10.40 17.58
CA GLU A 63 1.91 11.19 18.68
C GLU A 63 2.56 12.48 18.18
N SER A 64 3.43 12.38 17.19
CA SER A 64 4.15 13.51 16.59
C SER A 64 4.05 13.56 15.07
N ASP A 65 3.52 12.53 14.43
CA ASP A 65 3.49 12.34 12.98
C ASP A 65 2.11 12.61 12.34
N ALA A 66 1.11 12.95 13.16
CA ALA A 66 -0.26 13.20 12.71
C ALA A 66 -0.35 14.28 11.60
N ALA A 67 0.55 15.26 11.60
CA ALA A 67 0.61 16.31 10.57
C ALA A 67 0.98 15.77 9.16
N LYS A 68 1.54 14.56 9.08
CA LYS A 68 1.86 13.88 7.81
C LYS A 68 0.66 13.15 7.22
N TRP A 69 -0.41 12.98 8.02
CA TRP A 69 -1.64 12.31 7.62
C TRP A 69 -2.66 13.31 7.07
N THR A 70 -3.50 12.85 6.16
CA THR A 70 -4.61 13.65 5.65
C THR A 70 -5.92 13.13 6.22
N PHE A 71 -6.63 14.00 6.94
CA PHE A 71 -7.92 13.67 7.56
C PHE A 71 -9.07 14.35 6.81
N SER A 72 -10.20 13.64 6.68
CA SER A 72 -11.40 14.18 6.06
C SER A 72 -12.67 13.66 6.74
N GLY A 73 -13.81 14.32 6.51
CA GLY A 73 -15.11 13.87 7.00
C GLY A 73 -15.24 13.88 8.54
N GLY A 74 -14.48 14.74 9.22
CA GLY A 74 -14.50 14.81 10.68
C GLY A 74 -13.51 13.84 11.37
N ALA A 75 -12.68 13.11 10.63
CA ALA A 75 -11.56 12.37 11.20
C ALA A 75 -10.60 13.32 11.93
N LYS A 76 -10.13 12.94 13.09
CA LYS A 76 -9.24 13.78 13.90
C LYS A 76 -8.46 12.98 14.93
N VAL A 77 -7.31 13.52 15.31
CA VAL A 77 -6.56 13.02 16.47
C VAL A 77 -7.33 13.33 17.75
N VAL A 78 -7.40 12.34 18.63
CA VAL A 78 -8.03 12.43 19.94
C VAL A 78 -7.10 11.93 21.03
N ALA A 79 -7.36 12.31 22.27
CA ALA A 79 -6.71 11.72 23.44
C ALA A 79 -7.13 10.25 23.61
N GLY A 80 -6.21 9.43 24.09
CA GLY A 80 -6.40 8.00 24.31
C GLY A 80 -5.63 7.17 23.29
N ASN A 81 -4.75 6.31 23.80
CA ASN A 81 -3.91 5.37 23.06
C ASN A 81 -4.57 3.97 23.07
N GLU A 82 -4.07 3.08 22.21
CA GLU A 82 -4.38 1.67 22.33
C GLU A 82 -4.00 1.12 23.72
N SER A 83 -4.77 0.16 24.24
CA SER A 83 -4.66 -0.26 25.64
C SER A 83 -3.40 -1.06 25.97
N TYR A 84 -2.70 -1.56 24.98
CA TYR A 84 -1.51 -2.40 25.16
C TYR A 84 -0.21 -1.60 25.21
N LYS A 85 -0.24 -0.33 24.78
CA LYS A 85 0.88 0.63 24.76
C LYS A 85 2.14 0.07 24.08
N VAL A 86 1.94 -0.54 22.92
CA VAL A 86 3.04 -1.20 22.18
C VAL A 86 4.07 -0.20 21.65
N GLY A 87 3.65 1.02 21.33
CA GLY A 87 4.56 2.10 20.92
C GLY A 87 5.29 2.79 22.07
N GLY A 88 4.81 2.64 23.31
CA GLY A 88 5.42 3.26 24.49
C GLY A 88 4.41 3.68 25.55
N SER A 89 4.85 3.70 26.82
CA SER A 89 3.97 4.04 27.95
C SER A 89 3.52 5.50 27.96
N THR A 90 4.23 6.38 27.27
CA THR A 90 3.92 7.82 27.16
C THR A 90 2.99 8.16 26.00
N HIS A 91 2.68 7.19 25.13
CA HIS A 91 1.74 7.41 24.04
C HIS A 91 0.34 7.65 24.60
N ALA A 92 -0.34 8.66 24.05
CA ALA A 92 -1.60 9.16 24.58
C ALA A 92 -2.59 9.58 23.50
N LYS A 93 -2.30 9.32 22.23
CA LYS A 93 -3.14 9.75 21.11
C LYS A 93 -3.51 8.59 20.20
N SER A 94 -4.59 8.79 19.48
CA SER A 94 -5.08 7.92 18.42
C SER A 94 -5.95 8.73 17.46
N VAL A 95 -6.46 8.14 16.38
CA VAL A 95 -7.33 8.82 15.44
C VAL A 95 -8.75 8.32 15.56
N LEU A 96 -9.68 9.23 15.84
CA LEU A 96 -11.11 8.99 15.74
C LEU A 96 -11.57 9.17 14.29
N LEU A 97 -12.28 8.17 13.80
CA LEU A 97 -12.87 8.12 12.47
C LEU A 97 -14.39 8.00 12.61
N PRO A 98 -15.16 9.10 12.48
CA PRO A 98 -16.63 9.02 12.33
C PRO A 98 -17.02 8.22 11.07
N SER A 99 -18.26 7.72 11.04
CA SER A 99 -18.78 7.00 9.87
C SER A 99 -18.62 7.83 8.60
N GLY A 100 -18.06 7.24 7.54
CA GLY A 100 -17.82 7.89 6.25
C GLY A 100 -16.66 8.89 6.21
N SER A 101 -15.96 9.09 7.35
CA SER A 101 -14.71 9.86 7.37
C SER A 101 -13.55 9.07 6.80
N SER A 102 -12.41 9.70 6.62
CA SER A 102 -11.19 8.96 6.25
C SER A 102 -9.92 9.55 6.86
N ALA A 103 -8.94 8.67 7.11
CA ALA A 103 -7.56 9.01 7.35
C ALA A 103 -6.70 8.40 6.24
N VAL A 104 -5.85 9.23 5.63
CA VAL A 104 -4.90 8.79 4.59
C VAL A 104 -3.49 8.95 5.11
N SER A 105 -2.71 7.87 5.05
CA SER A 105 -1.32 7.86 5.52
C SER A 105 -0.39 8.69 4.63
N PRO A 106 0.78 9.09 5.12
CA PRO A 106 1.88 9.48 4.25
C PRO A 106 2.25 8.33 3.31
N PHE A 107 3.03 8.64 2.27
CA PHE A 107 3.59 7.60 1.41
C PHE A 107 4.62 6.77 2.17
N THR A 108 4.58 5.47 1.94
CA THR A 108 5.60 4.49 2.34
C THR A 108 5.92 3.60 1.16
N CYS A 109 7.01 2.83 1.24
CA CYS A 109 7.37 1.91 0.18
C CYS A 109 7.05 0.48 0.56
N VAL A 110 6.43 -0.25 -0.35
CA VAL A 110 6.21 -1.69 -0.23
C VAL A 110 6.83 -2.43 -1.41
N GLY A 111 7.38 -3.60 -1.15
CA GLY A 111 7.93 -4.52 -2.11
C GLY A 111 7.60 -5.95 -1.70
N LEU A 112 8.29 -6.94 -2.29
CA LEU A 112 8.06 -8.35 -1.96
C LEU A 112 8.25 -8.67 -0.47
N ALA A 113 9.07 -7.86 0.21
CA ALA A 113 9.35 -8.03 1.64
C ALA A 113 8.29 -7.38 2.57
N GLU A 114 7.29 -6.72 2.04
CA GLU A 114 6.23 -6.07 2.82
C GLU A 114 4.86 -6.72 2.52
N PRO A 115 4.60 -7.95 3.03
CA PRO A 115 3.43 -8.72 2.63
C PRO A 115 2.12 -8.27 3.28
N SER A 116 2.14 -7.56 4.41
CA SER A 116 0.93 -7.23 5.14
C SER A 116 0.95 -5.89 5.86
N LEU A 117 -0.26 -5.42 6.15
CA LEU A 117 -0.56 -4.27 7.02
C LEU A 117 -1.24 -4.78 8.29
N ARG A 118 -0.91 -4.19 9.45
CA ARG A 118 -1.60 -4.35 10.73
C ARG A 118 -1.69 -3.04 11.48
N LEU A 119 -2.68 -2.92 12.34
CA LEU A 119 -2.85 -1.76 13.22
C LEU A 119 -3.61 -2.18 14.47
N PHE A 120 -3.71 -1.26 15.42
CA PHE A 120 -4.66 -1.39 16.52
C PHE A 120 -5.93 -0.62 16.18
N ALA A 121 -7.07 -1.25 16.43
CA ALA A 121 -8.37 -0.67 16.13
C ALA A 121 -9.38 -0.97 17.24
N LYS A 122 -10.39 -0.14 17.35
CA LYS A 122 -11.62 -0.41 18.10
C LYS A 122 -12.81 0.26 17.43
N ARG A 123 -13.95 -0.39 17.51
CA ARG A 123 -15.22 0.18 17.08
C ARG A 123 -15.83 0.99 18.21
N ASN A 124 -16.09 2.28 17.99
CA ASN A 124 -16.71 3.15 18.97
C ASN A 124 -18.24 3.11 18.91
N SER A 125 -18.81 2.89 17.71
CA SER A 125 -20.25 2.76 17.52
C SER A 125 -20.56 1.92 16.30
N ALA A 126 -21.79 1.41 16.24
CA ALA A 126 -22.37 0.80 15.05
C ALA A 126 -23.74 1.45 14.80
N LEU A 127 -24.08 1.66 13.54
CA LEU A 127 -25.37 2.24 13.17
C LEU A 127 -26.47 1.19 13.34
N LEU A 128 -27.47 1.48 14.21
CA LEU A 128 -28.70 0.66 14.36
C LEU A 128 -28.45 -0.85 14.50
N GLY A 129 -27.37 -1.25 15.18
CA GLY A 129 -27.04 -2.68 15.34
C GLY A 129 -26.50 -3.37 14.08
N LEU A 130 -26.26 -2.62 13.01
CA LEU A 130 -25.64 -3.15 11.81
C LEU A 130 -24.15 -3.45 12.04
N VAL A 131 -23.62 -4.35 11.22
CA VAL A 131 -22.18 -4.65 11.24
C VAL A 131 -21.43 -3.43 10.75
N SER A 132 -20.64 -2.82 11.63
CA SER A 132 -19.73 -1.73 11.27
C SER A 132 -18.37 -2.31 10.92
N THR A 133 -17.78 -1.83 9.84
CA THR A 133 -16.47 -2.30 9.35
C THR A 133 -15.49 -1.14 9.21
N LEU A 134 -14.23 -1.40 9.47
CA LEU A 134 -13.13 -0.51 9.07
C LEU A 134 -12.62 -0.97 7.71
N ASN A 135 -12.98 -0.24 6.66
CA ASN A 135 -12.50 -0.49 5.32
C ASN A 135 -11.09 0.09 5.13
N VAL A 136 -10.19 -0.71 4.59
CA VAL A 136 -8.82 -0.30 4.29
C VAL A 136 -8.58 -0.38 2.79
N GLN A 137 -7.94 0.64 2.24
CA GLN A 137 -7.56 0.69 0.84
C GLN A 137 -6.09 1.09 0.72
N ILE A 138 -5.43 0.58 -0.30
CA ILE A 138 -4.08 0.97 -0.68
C ILE A 138 -4.11 1.75 -1.99
N GLN A 139 -3.43 2.89 -2.04
CA GLN A 139 -3.19 3.60 -3.28
C GLN A 139 -1.84 3.18 -3.84
N VAL A 140 -1.85 2.78 -5.10
CA VAL A 140 -0.65 2.55 -5.91
C VAL A 140 -0.58 3.59 -7.02
N GLN A 141 0.63 3.99 -7.38
CA GLN A 141 0.87 4.83 -8.56
C GLN A 141 1.35 3.94 -9.70
N THR A 142 0.70 4.06 -10.85
CA THR A 142 1.13 3.36 -12.06
C THR A 142 2.30 4.09 -12.71
N SER A 143 3.05 3.41 -13.55
CA SER A 143 4.12 4.01 -14.37
C SER A 143 3.63 5.12 -15.31
N LEU A 144 2.33 5.14 -15.61
CA LEU A 144 1.68 6.19 -16.41
C LEU A 144 1.22 7.39 -15.57
N GLY A 145 1.56 7.44 -14.27
CA GLY A 145 1.18 8.51 -13.36
C GLY A 145 -0.26 8.46 -12.86
N LEU A 146 -1.00 7.39 -13.16
CA LEU A 146 -2.35 7.21 -12.63
C LEU A 146 -2.28 6.68 -11.19
N SER A 147 -3.20 7.14 -10.34
CA SER A 147 -3.35 6.66 -8.97
C SER A 147 -4.58 5.79 -8.84
N LEU A 148 -4.42 4.56 -8.36
CA LEU A 148 -5.49 3.59 -8.17
C LEU A 148 -5.64 3.25 -6.70
N TRP A 149 -6.89 3.27 -6.20
CA TRP A 149 -7.24 2.78 -4.88
C TRP A 149 -7.74 1.35 -4.98
N LEU A 150 -7.04 0.42 -4.33
CA LEU A 150 -7.38 -1.00 -4.28
C LEU A 150 -7.80 -1.39 -2.87
N PRO A 151 -8.79 -2.29 -2.69
CA PRO A 151 -9.16 -2.75 -1.37
C PRO A 151 -8.04 -3.61 -0.75
N VAL A 152 -7.85 -3.46 0.57
CA VAL A 152 -7.02 -4.33 1.41
C VAL A 152 -7.96 -5.15 2.27
N LEU A 153 -8.13 -6.41 1.92
CA LEU A 153 -9.09 -7.30 2.58
C LEU A 153 -8.44 -8.10 3.70
N PRO A 154 -9.20 -8.48 4.72
CA PRO A 154 -10.64 -8.28 4.87
C PRO A 154 -11.06 -6.93 5.46
N GLY A 155 -10.14 -6.00 5.78
CA GLY A 155 -10.40 -4.88 6.66
C GLY A 155 -10.54 -5.33 8.11
N ASP A 156 -11.30 -4.58 8.93
CA ASP A 156 -11.56 -4.97 10.31
C ASP A 156 -13.05 -5.00 10.62
N LEU A 157 -13.50 -6.09 11.24
CA LEU A 157 -14.85 -6.33 11.75
C LEU A 157 -14.88 -6.36 13.28
N GLY A 158 -13.77 -6.01 13.94
CA GLY A 158 -13.54 -6.23 15.36
C GLY A 158 -14.48 -5.51 16.32
N GLY A 159 -14.26 -5.75 17.60
CA GLY A 159 -15.11 -5.33 18.71
C GLY A 159 -14.95 -3.89 19.16
N SER A 160 -15.65 -3.55 20.26
CA SER A 160 -15.62 -2.22 20.89
C SER A 160 -14.39 -2.00 21.79
N SER A 161 -13.58 -3.03 22.03
CA SER A 161 -12.32 -2.91 22.76
C SER A 161 -11.17 -2.79 21.77
N TRP A 162 -10.07 -2.16 22.20
CA TRP A 162 -8.83 -2.16 21.45
C TRP A 162 -8.34 -3.59 21.17
N HIS A 163 -7.96 -3.86 19.94
CA HIS A 163 -7.41 -5.15 19.51
C HIS A 163 -6.45 -4.93 18.33
N PRO A 164 -5.44 -5.79 18.17
CA PRO A 164 -4.68 -5.83 16.93
C PRO A 164 -5.56 -6.38 15.81
N THR A 165 -5.53 -5.78 14.65
CA THR A 165 -6.23 -6.33 13.48
C THR A 165 -5.58 -7.65 13.05
N VAL A 166 -6.27 -8.44 12.25
CA VAL A 166 -5.64 -9.52 11.49
C VAL A 166 -4.59 -8.97 10.54
N GLN A 167 -3.67 -9.80 10.11
CA GLN A 167 -2.76 -9.44 9.01
C GLN A 167 -3.58 -9.23 7.74
N MET A 168 -3.50 -8.03 7.18
CA MET A 168 -4.17 -7.67 5.93
C MET A 168 -3.18 -7.75 4.77
N PRO A 169 -3.30 -8.75 3.88
CA PRO A 169 -2.36 -8.93 2.77
C PRO A 169 -2.32 -7.73 1.84
N LEU A 170 -1.12 -7.33 1.43
CA LEU A 170 -0.89 -6.24 0.49
C LEU A 170 -0.67 -6.79 -0.92
N ILE A 171 -1.67 -6.71 -1.77
CA ILE A 171 -1.53 -7.14 -3.18
C ILE A 171 -0.43 -6.34 -3.88
N ALA A 172 -0.22 -5.09 -3.48
CA ALA A 172 0.82 -4.22 -4.06
C ALA A 172 2.24 -4.77 -3.87
N ASN A 173 2.49 -5.64 -2.89
CA ASN A 173 3.82 -6.23 -2.66
C ASN A 173 4.26 -7.19 -3.76
N ILE A 174 3.33 -7.75 -4.53
CA ILE A 174 3.62 -8.69 -5.63
C ILE A 174 3.77 -7.98 -6.98
N LEU A 175 3.50 -6.67 -7.05
CA LEU A 175 3.60 -5.89 -8.29
C LEU A 175 5.06 -5.56 -8.70
N PRO A 176 6.02 -5.34 -7.78
CA PRO A 176 7.43 -5.23 -8.13
C PRO A 176 7.99 -6.56 -8.64
N LEU A 177 8.79 -6.50 -9.71
CA LEU A 177 9.37 -7.70 -10.34
C LEU A 177 10.63 -8.24 -9.68
N SER A 178 11.34 -7.42 -8.94
CA SER A 178 12.55 -7.82 -8.25
C SER A 178 12.41 -7.63 -6.74
N ALA A 179 13.14 -8.44 -5.97
CA ALA A 179 13.12 -8.34 -4.50
C ALA A 179 13.65 -7.00 -3.97
N SER A 180 14.41 -6.28 -4.79
CA SER A 180 14.94 -4.94 -4.46
C SER A 180 13.98 -3.81 -4.83
N ASP A 181 13.02 -4.07 -5.72
CA ASP A 181 12.11 -3.04 -6.18
C ASP A 181 11.03 -2.78 -5.14
N LYS A 182 10.79 -1.50 -4.89
CA LYS A 182 9.70 -1.05 -4.03
C LYS A 182 8.82 -0.07 -4.79
N THR A 183 7.54 -0.06 -4.43
CA THR A 183 6.56 0.87 -4.99
C THR A 183 6.06 1.82 -3.90
N PRO A 184 5.91 3.13 -4.19
CA PRO A 184 5.34 4.06 -3.23
C PRO A 184 3.84 3.80 -3.12
N VAL A 185 3.38 3.64 -1.90
CA VAL A 185 1.97 3.43 -1.58
C VAL A 185 1.55 4.30 -0.41
N ARG A 186 0.25 4.51 -0.27
CA ARG A 186 -0.36 5.04 0.95
C ARG A 186 -1.68 4.34 1.22
N PHE A 187 -2.10 4.36 2.48
CA PHE A 187 -3.28 3.66 2.94
C PHE A 187 -4.39 4.64 3.28
N ARG A 188 -5.63 4.24 3.02
CA ARG A 188 -6.82 4.98 3.44
C ARG A 188 -7.68 4.09 4.31
N PHE A 189 -8.05 4.62 5.47
CA PHE A 189 -8.90 3.98 6.47
C PHE A 189 -10.24 4.69 6.50
N THR A 190 -11.33 3.96 6.25
CA THR A 190 -12.68 4.51 6.13
C THR A 190 -13.68 3.63 6.89
N PRO A 191 -14.26 4.10 7.98
CA PRO A 191 -15.32 3.37 8.66
C PRO A 191 -16.61 3.34 7.84
N LEU A 192 -17.26 2.21 7.81
CA LEU A 192 -18.59 2.01 7.26
C LEU A 192 -19.57 1.64 8.39
N LEU A 193 -20.75 2.28 8.39
CA LEU A 193 -21.85 2.00 9.30
C LEU A 193 -21.51 2.11 10.79
N GLY A 194 -20.60 3.04 11.13
CA GLY A 194 -20.23 3.30 12.53
C GLY A 194 -18.96 4.12 12.65
N ALA A 195 -18.57 4.46 13.87
CA ALA A 195 -17.34 5.16 14.16
C ALA A 195 -16.27 4.20 14.68
N TRP A 196 -15.03 4.44 14.28
CA TRP A 196 -13.87 3.67 14.68
C TRP A 196 -12.79 4.57 15.28
N GLN A 197 -11.88 3.95 15.98
CA GLN A 197 -10.64 4.57 16.44
C GLN A 197 -9.48 3.67 16.05
N ILE A 198 -8.43 4.25 15.49
CA ILE A 198 -7.24 3.53 15.03
C ILE A 198 -5.99 4.10 15.69
N ASP A 199 -5.00 3.24 15.86
CA ASP A 199 -3.71 3.59 16.42
C ASP A 199 -2.62 2.66 15.91
N ASP A 200 -1.36 3.09 16.03
CA ASP A 200 -0.17 2.29 15.78
C ASP A 200 -0.26 1.45 14.49
N VAL A 201 -0.17 2.13 13.35
CA VAL A 201 -0.25 1.51 12.03
C VAL A 201 1.12 0.99 11.59
N TYR A 202 1.18 -0.29 11.22
CA TYR A 202 2.41 -0.99 10.88
C TYR A 202 2.32 -1.70 9.53
N VAL A 203 3.47 -1.76 8.85
CA VAL A 203 3.68 -2.58 7.66
C VAL A 203 4.71 -3.66 7.98
N ASP A 204 4.42 -4.90 7.64
CA ASP A 204 5.28 -6.05 7.87
C ASP A 204 6.46 -6.06 6.87
N PRO A 205 7.72 -5.96 7.30
CA PRO A 205 8.88 -6.03 6.42
C PRO A 205 9.35 -7.48 6.16
N PHE A 206 8.53 -8.49 6.49
CA PHE A 206 8.85 -9.91 6.32
C PHE A 206 10.24 -10.30 6.83
N ARG A 207 10.53 -9.96 8.07
CA ARG A 207 11.74 -10.40 8.77
C ARG A 207 11.31 -11.17 10.01
N THR A 208 11.61 -12.47 10.04
CA THR A 208 11.59 -13.26 11.28
C THR A 208 12.99 -13.24 11.87
N ARG A 209 13.10 -12.95 13.15
CA ARG A 209 14.34 -13.16 13.94
C ARG A 209 14.38 -14.55 14.53
#